data_d37ae62d3f75593bfa1c4c594fdbe5b0
#
_entry.id   d37ae62d3f75593bfa1c4c594fdbe5b0
#
_cell.length_a   1.000
_cell.length_b   1.000
_cell.length_c   1.000
_cell.angle_alpha   90.00
_cell.angle_beta   90.00
_cell.angle_gamma   90.00
#
_symmetry.space_group_name_H-M   'P 1'
#
loop_
_entity.id
_entity.type
_entity.pdbx_description
1 polymer ?
#
loop_
_entity_poly.entity_id
_entity_poly.type
_entity_poly.pdbx_seq_one_letter_code
_entity_poly.pdbx_strand_id
1 'polypeptide(L)'
;SLFSVLVSILVVMESQNAFKVRDITRVLEEWAPTVLQESYDNSGLLVGDLSAKVTKVLISLDCTEEVVAEAEREGAELIVSHHPIIFSGLKRLTGNTHVERTVLRAIKSGIALYAIHTNLDNVASGVNFELATALGCTPESLKILRPKSESLHQVTVYCPSAYADKVRDAMFQAGAGSIGDYDRCSFNLVGEGTFRPGSDSMPFIGEKGQDHSEPETKIELLVEKRLSRSVVEAAANVHPYEEMAYFISPLENKDENIGAGMIGELPQPMTWEAFLDHAKHALKATHVKHTNPVSEFVSTIAVCGGSGSFLLRDAIGKKADVFLSSDFKYHEFFDADGK
;
A
#
# COMPACT_ATOMS: atom_id res chain seq x y z
N SER A 1 -5.37 -17.57 -18.65
CA SER A 1 -4.78 -16.90 -17.48
C SER A 1 -3.89 -15.77 -17.97
N LEU A 2 -4.11 -14.57 -17.50
CA LEU A 2 -3.31 -13.36 -17.76
C LEU A 2 -1.81 -13.53 -17.43
N PHE A 3 -1.40 -14.62 -16.81
CA PHE A 3 -0.11 -14.82 -16.19
C PHE A 3 0.57 -16.16 -16.51
N SER A 4 0.26 -16.77 -17.65
CA SER A 4 0.88 -18.05 -18.00
C SER A 4 2.26 -17.95 -18.65
N VAL A 5 2.87 -16.76 -18.69
CA VAL A 5 4.29 -16.61 -19.03
C VAL A 5 4.97 -16.19 -17.73
N LEU A 6 5.75 -17.09 -17.15
CA LEU A 6 6.73 -16.77 -16.09
C LEU A 6 7.69 -15.72 -16.65
N VAL A 7 7.36 -14.44 -16.48
CA VAL A 7 8.27 -13.36 -16.86
C VAL A 7 9.08 -13.03 -15.62
N SER A 8 10.30 -13.57 -15.58
CA SER A 8 11.30 -13.09 -14.65
C SER A 8 12.05 -11.93 -15.31
N ILE A 9 12.27 -10.87 -14.56
CA ILE A 9 13.08 -9.73 -14.98
C ILE A 9 14.30 -9.65 -14.09
N LEU A 10 15.49 -9.70 -14.68
CA LEU A 10 16.75 -9.52 -13.99
C LEU A 10 17.10 -8.03 -13.98
N VAL A 11 17.21 -7.45 -12.79
CA VAL A 11 17.67 -6.07 -12.59
C VAL A 11 19.10 -6.09 -12.06
N VAL A 12 20.04 -5.55 -12.83
CA VAL A 12 21.42 -5.36 -12.42
C VAL A 12 21.59 -3.94 -11.92
N MET A 13 22.08 -3.80 -10.70
CA MET A 13 22.31 -2.51 -10.09
C MET A 13 23.79 -2.13 -10.20
N GLU A 14 24.08 -1.15 -11.08
CA GLU A 14 25.42 -0.60 -11.21
C GLU A 14 25.65 0.47 -10.12
N SER A 15 26.35 0.10 -9.06
CA SER A 15 26.78 1.02 -8.01
C SER A 15 28.16 0.66 -7.52
N GLN A 16 28.99 1.67 -7.22
CA GLN A 16 30.30 1.47 -6.56
C GLN A 16 30.16 0.94 -5.12
N ASN A 17 28.99 1.13 -4.49
CA ASN A 17 28.64 0.58 -3.20
C ASN A 17 27.56 -0.50 -3.38
N ALA A 18 27.82 -1.72 -2.96
CA ALA A 18 26.82 -2.80 -2.95
C ALA A 18 25.65 -2.39 -2.05
N PHE A 19 24.42 -2.49 -2.60
CA PHE A 19 23.19 -2.34 -1.82
C PHE A 19 23.04 -3.49 -0.84
N LYS A 20 22.21 -3.30 0.17
CA LYS A 20 21.77 -4.36 1.08
C LYS A 20 20.30 -4.70 0.82
N VAL A 21 19.86 -5.87 1.22
CA VAL A 21 18.46 -6.26 1.14
C VAL A 21 17.56 -5.16 1.73
N ARG A 22 17.93 -4.59 2.90
CA ARG A 22 17.18 -3.49 3.53
C ARG A 22 17.02 -2.24 2.67
N ASP A 23 17.96 -1.93 1.80
CA ASP A 23 17.93 -0.73 0.97
C ASP A 23 16.88 -0.91 -0.13
N ILE A 24 16.77 -2.12 -0.69
CA ILE A 24 15.77 -2.47 -1.69
C ILE A 24 14.38 -2.59 -1.06
N THR A 25 14.28 -3.32 0.07
CA THR A 25 12.97 -3.51 0.74
C THR A 25 12.41 -2.18 1.24
N ARG A 26 13.26 -1.25 1.69
CA ARG A 26 12.82 0.11 2.06
C ARG A 26 12.15 0.83 0.90
N VAL A 27 12.73 0.83 -0.29
CA VAL A 27 12.13 1.46 -1.48
C VAL A 27 10.78 0.82 -1.82
N LEU A 28 10.70 -0.52 -1.76
CA LEU A 28 9.44 -1.24 -2.00
C LEU A 28 8.37 -0.90 -0.94
N GLU A 29 8.78 -0.77 0.32
CA GLU A 29 7.89 -0.44 1.43
C GLU A 29 7.52 1.06 1.49
N GLU A 30 8.35 1.95 0.96
CA GLU A 30 7.99 3.35 0.72
C GLU A 30 6.90 3.46 -0.36
N TRP A 31 6.97 2.63 -1.41
CA TRP A 31 5.94 2.58 -2.46
C TRP A 31 4.67 1.88 -2.01
N ALA A 32 4.79 0.67 -1.48
CA ALA A 32 3.69 -0.17 -1.03
C ALA A 32 3.96 -0.72 0.38
N PRO A 33 3.69 0.06 1.44
CA PRO A 33 3.91 -0.36 2.82
C PRO A 33 3.24 -1.69 3.16
N THR A 34 3.96 -2.60 3.82
CA THR A 34 3.43 -3.94 4.17
C THR A 34 2.19 -3.88 5.06
N VAL A 35 2.02 -2.80 5.85
CA VAL A 35 0.81 -2.60 6.68
C VAL A 35 -0.48 -2.42 5.85
N LEU A 36 -0.35 -2.14 4.54
CA LEU A 36 -1.50 -2.00 3.62
C LEU A 36 -1.99 -3.34 3.08
N GLN A 37 -1.28 -4.43 3.35
CA GLN A 37 -1.70 -5.78 2.95
C GLN A 37 -3.05 -6.17 3.59
N GLU A 38 -3.72 -7.14 2.99
CA GLU A 38 -4.91 -7.74 3.57
C GLU A 38 -4.57 -8.57 4.80
N SER A 39 -5.51 -8.71 5.73
CA SER A 39 -5.28 -9.36 7.03
C SER A 39 -4.86 -10.83 6.95
N TYR A 40 -5.14 -11.49 5.84
CA TYR A 40 -4.78 -12.89 5.57
C TYR A 40 -3.44 -13.05 4.85
N ASP A 41 -2.82 -11.94 4.41
CA ASP A 41 -1.64 -11.93 3.56
C ASP A 41 -0.33 -11.98 4.36
N ASN A 42 0.78 -12.24 3.65
CA ASN A 42 2.13 -12.33 4.20
C ASN A 42 3.16 -11.66 3.27
N SER A 43 3.00 -10.35 3.04
CA SER A 43 3.96 -9.55 2.29
C SER A 43 5.20 -9.16 3.13
N GLY A 44 6.31 -8.88 2.48
CA GLY A 44 7.55 -8.44 3.10
C GLY A 44 8.70 -9.43 2.91
N LEU A 45 9.77 -9.31 3.70
CA LEU A 45 10.90 -10.23 3.67
C LEU A 45 10.51 -11.55 4.33
N LEU A 46 10.41 -12.62 3.52
CA LEU A 46 10.00 -13.95 3.96
C LEU A 46 11.18 -14.83 4.34
N VAL A 47 12.31 -14.67 3.65
CA VAL A 47 13.56 -15.43 3.86
C VAL A 47 14.74 -14.52 3.62
N GLY A 48 15.76 -14.61 4.45
CA GLY A 48 17.03 -13.90 4.25
C GLY A 48 17.39 -12.94 5.37
N ASP A 49 18.47 -12.21 5.16
CA ASP A 49 19.05 -11.23 6.10
C ASP A 49 19.00 -9.83 5.48
N LEU A 50 18.39 -8.87 6.17
CA LEU A 50 18.32 -7.46 5.77
C LEU A 50 19.69 -6.82 5.55
N SER A 51 20.75 -7.35 6.17
CA SER A 51 22.13 -6.85 6.04
C SER A 51 22.91 -7.46 4.88
N ALA A 52 22.37 -8.51 4.23
CA ALA A 52 23.01 -9.19 3.11
C ALA A 52 23.18 -8.23 1.93
N LYS A 53 24.31 -8.38 1.21
CA LYS A 53 24.62 -7.59 0.01
C LYS A 53 23.79 -8.06 -1.16
N VAL A 54 23.37 -7.11 -2.00
CA VAL A 54 22.60 -7.34 -3.22
C VAL A 54 23.23 -6.55 -4.37
N THR A 55 23.55 -7.25 -5.45
CA THR A 55 24.00 -6.66 -6.71
C THR A 55 23.04 -6.92 -7.85
N LYS A 56 22.25 -8.01 -7.72
CA LYS A 56 21.24 -8.39 -8.69
C LYS A 56 19.93 -8.76 -8.00
N VAL A 57 18.84 -8.35 -8.58
CA VAL A 57 17.48 -8.68 -8.13
C VAL A 57 16.76 -9.41 -9.27
N LEU A 58 16.16 -10.55 -8.96
CA LEU A 58 15.25 -11.25 -9.86
C LEU A 58 13.81 -10.89 -9.48
N ILE A 59 13.02 -10.42 -10.45
CA ILE A 59 11.61 -10.09 -10.25
C ILE A 59 10.76 -11.15 -10.94
N SER A 60 9.77 -11.68 -10.22
CA SER A 60 8.88 -12.72 -10.75
C SER A 60 7.46 -12.55 -10.23
N LEU A 61 6.49 -13.19 -10.88
CA LEU A 61 5.13 -13.28 -10.35
C LEU A 61 5.09 -14.25 -9.16
N ASP A 62 5.59 -15.46 -9.38
CA ASP A 62 5.65 -16.52 -8.38
C ASP A 62 7.10 -16.82 -8.00
N CYS A 63 7.32 -17.26 -6.76
CA CYS A 63 8.61 -17.76 -6.32
C CYS A 63 8.57 -19.30 -6.28
N THR A 64 9.00 -19.94 -7.38
CA THR A 64 9.06 -21.40 -7.50
C THR A 64 10.48 -21.94 -7.34
N GLU A 65 10.66 -23.27 -7.27
CA GLU A 65 11.99 -23.91 -7.26
C GLU A 65 12.80 -23.55 -8.51
N GLU A 66 12.12 -23.42 -9.68
CA GLU A 66 12.73 -23.05 -10.96
C GLU A 66 13.20 -21.58 -10.94
N VAL A 67 12.42 -20.67 -10.34
CA VAL A 67 12.79 -19.25 -10.19
C VAL A 67 14.00 -19.10 -9.25
N VAL A 68 14.07 -19.87 -8.17
CA VAL A 68 15.25 -19.90 -7.32
C VAL A 68 16.46 -20.47 -8.07
N ALA A 69 16.25 -21.52 -8.90
CA ALA A 69 17.32 -22.06 -9.75
C ALA A 69 17.81 -21.04 -10.80
N GLU A 70 16.92 -20.23 -11.34
CA GLU A 70 17.26 -19.13 -12.23
C GLU A 70 18.09 -18.06 -11.52
N ALA A 71 17.67 -17.63 -10.31
CA ALA A 71 18.42 -16.69 -9.51
C ALA A 71 19.84 -17.18 -9.19
N GLU A 72 20.01 -18.47 -8.88
CA GLU A 72 21.34 -19.11 -8.70
C GLU A 72 22.19 -18.99 -9.95
N ARG A 73 21.65 -19.32 -11.14
CA ARG A 73 22.39 -19.27 -12.41
C ARG A 73 22.80 -17.85 -12.77
N GLU A 74 21.91 -16.90 -12.54
CA GLU A 74 22.13 -15.49 -12.86
C GLU A 74 22.94 -14.74 -11.78
N GLY A 75 23.19 -15.37 -10.63
CA GLY A 75 23.86 -14.78 -9.48
C GLY A 75 23.06 -13.65 -8.84
N ALA A 76 21.73 -13.77 -8.78
CA ALA A 76 20.87 -12.85 -8.07
C ALA A 76 20.78 -13.24 -6.58
N GLU A 77 20.94 -12.28 -5.69
CA GLU A 77 20.93 -12.48 -4.24
C GLU A 77 19.57 -12.17 -3.61
N LEU A 78 18.65 -11.56 -4.36
CA LEU A 78 17.30 -11.24 -3.92
C LEU A 78 16.29 -11.61 -5.01
N ILE A 79 15.23 -12.30 -4.63
CA ILE A 79 14.04 -12.48 -5.45
C ILE A 79 12.92 -11.61 -4.88
N VAL A 80 12.34 -10.74 -5.71
CA VAL A 80 11.12 -9.99 -5.41
C VAL A 80 9.99 -10.65 -6.19
N SER A 81 9.06 -11.30 -5.50
CA SER A 81 7.89 -11.91 -6.12
C SER A 81 6.61 -11.18 -5.74
N HIS A 82 5.60 -11.26 -6.62
CA HIS A 82 4.27 -10.75 -6.27
C HIS A 82 3.62 -11.69 -5.25
N HIS A 83 3.50 -12.96 -5.56
CA HIS A 83 2.92 -13.94 -4.65
C HIS A 83 3.89 -14.40 -3.57
N PRO A 84 3.48 -14.43 -2.29
CA PRO A 84 4.31 -14.92 -1.21
C PRO A 84 4.43 -16.44 -1.24
N ILE A 85 5.65 -16.98 -1.34
CA ILE A 85 5.88 -18.44 -1.27
C ILE A 85 5.48 -19.02 0.08
N ILE A 86 5.60 -18.23 1.14
CA ILE A 86 5.12 -18.62 2.48
C ILE A 86 3.84 -17.84 2.74
N PHE A 87 2.69 -18.41 2.36
CA PHE A 87 1.39 -17.78 2.61
C PHE A 87 0.89 -18.10 4.03
N SER A 88 1.09 -19.32 4.49
CA SER A 88 0.77 -19.77 5.86
C SER A 88 2.04 -20.16 6.60
N GLY A 89 2.08 -19.93 7.91
CA GLY A 89 3.25 -20.26 8.74
C GLY A 89 3.75 -21.70 8.58
N LEU A 90 5.04 -21.88 8.33
CA LEU A 90 5.67 -23.17 8.21
C LEU A 90 5.97 -23.77 9.59
N LYS A 91 5.49 -24.98 9.86
CA LYS A 91 5.77 -25.70 11.12
C LYS A 91 7.06 -26.52 11.05
N ARG A 92 7.53 -26.85 9.86
CA ARG A 92 8.74 -27.64 9.61
C ARG A 92 9.31 -27.35 8.23
N LEU A 93 10.60 -27.62 8.04
CA LEU A 93 11.32 -27.50 6.78
C LEU A 93 12.03 -28.83 6.50
N THR A 94 11.33 -29.77 5.88
CA THR A 94 11.80 -31.14 5.62
C THR A 94 11.91 -31.45 4.13
N GLY A 95 11.44 -30.52 3.25
CA GLY A 95 11.43 -30.70 1.81
C GLY A 95 10.27 -31.52 1.26
N ASN A 96 9.25 -31.79 2.08
CA ASN A 96 8.12 -32.61 1.65
C ASN A 96 7.16 -31.89 0.70
N THR A 97 7.04 -30.56 0.84
CA THR A 97 6.19 -29.74 -0.02
C THR A 97 7.04 -28.88 -0.96
N HIS A 98 6.45 -28.39 -2.07
CA HIS A 98 7.13 -27.46 -2.97
C HIS A 98 7.56 -26.18 -2.22
N VAL A 99 6.74 -25.67 -1.32
CA VAL A 99 7.08 -24.49 -0.48
C VAL A 99 8.32 -24.76 0.36
N GLU A 100 8.36 -25.91 1.07
CA GLU A 100 9.53 -26.28 1.88
C GLU A 100 10.80 -26.43 1.03
N ARG A 101 10.69 -27.05 -0.17
CA ARG A 101 11.87 -27.24 -1.05
C ARG A 101 12.37 -25.91 -1.60
N THR A 102 11.47 -25.01 -2.06
CA THR A 102 11.81 -23.66 -2.53
C THR A 102 12.51 -22.86 -1.44
N VAL A 103 11.93 -22.82 -0.23
CA VAL A 103 12.51 -22.08 0.90
C VAL A 103 13.86 -22.69 1.32
N LEU A 104 13.99 -24.01 1.43
CA LEU A 104 15.26 -24.67 1.76
C LEU A 104 16.33 -24.39 0.72
N ARG A 105 15.97 -24.37 -0.58
CA ARG A 105 16.88 -24.05 -1.65
C ARG A 105 17.37 -22.61 -1.53
N ALA A 106 16.47 -21.65 -1.40
CA ALA A 106 16.80 -20.23 -1.22
C ALA A 106 17.76 -20.00 -0.03
N ILE A 107 17.45 -20.62 1.13
CA ILE A 107 18.32 -20.55 2.32
C ILE A 107 19.72 -21.10 2.03
N LYS A 108 19.82 -22.28 1.40
CA LYS A 108 21.13 -22.92 1.10
C LYS A 108 21.96 -22.11 0.11
N SER A 109 21.30 -21.40 -0.82
CA SER A 109 21.94 -20.59 -1.84
C SER A 109 22.19 -19.14 -1.38
N GLY A 110 21.79 -18.78 -0.15
CA GLY A 110 21.94 -17.43 0.39
C GLY A 110 21.10 -16.37 -0.33
N ILE A 111 19.98 -16.79 -0.98
CA ILE A 111 19.08 -15.90 -1.72
C ILE A 111 17.97 -15.45 -0.80
N ALA A 112 17.78 -14.14 -0.70
CA ALA A 112 16.66 -13.55 0.03
C ALA A 112 15.36 -13.60 -0.80
N LEU A 113 14.21 -13.82 -0.14
CA LEU A 113 12.88 -13.85 -0.76
C LEU A 113 12.02 -12.75 -0.15
N TYR A 114 11.57 -11.82 -0.98
CA TYR A 114 10.66 -10.74 -0.62
C TYR A 114 9.38 -10.86 -1.43
N ALA A 115 8.23 -10.71 -0.78
CA ALA A 115 6.92 -10.68 -1.45
C ALA A 115 6.30 -9.28 -1.38
N ILE A 116 5.79 -8.80 -2.52
CA ILE A 116 5.01 -7.56 -2.62
C ILE A 116 3.67 -7.91 -3.27
N HIS A 117 2.67 -8.17 -2.46
CA HIS A 117 1.41 -8.81 -2.85
C HIS A 117 0.22 -7.85 -2.69
N THR A 118 -0.73 -8.13 -1.80
CA THR A 118 -1.92 -7.29 -1.66
C THR A 118 -1.63 -5.87 -1.18
N ASN A 119 -0.50 -5.61 -0.55
CA ASN A 119 -0.04 -4.26 -0.28
C ASN A 119 0.21 -3.45 -1.56
N LEU A 120 0.73 -4.08 -2.63
CA LEU A 120 0.90 -3.45 -3.94
C LEU A 120 -0.44 -3.32 -4.69
N ASP A 121 -1.39 -4.25 -4.47
CA ASP A 121 -2.73 -4.15 -5.03
C ASP A 121 -3.53 -2.99 -4.44
N ASN A 122 -3.26 -2.64 -3.17
CA ASN A 122 -4.02 -1.65 -2.41
C ASN A 122 -3.50 -0.21 -2.54
N VAL A 123 -2.38 0.04 -3.22
CA VAL A 123 -1.89 1.41 -3.46
C VAL A 123 -2.36 1.93 -4.82
N ALA A 124 -2.65 3.23 -4.89
CA ALA A 124 -3.17 3.88 -6.10
C ALA A 124 -2.26 3.71 -7.32
N SER A 125 -0.93 3.69 -7.14
CA SER A 125 0.08 3.49 -8.20
C SER A 125 0.52 2.02 -8.36
N GLY A 126 -0.29 1.06 -7.91
CA GLY A 126 0.05 -0.36 -7.91
C GLY A 126 -0.48 -1.13 -9.13
N VAL A 127 -0.71 -2.43 -8.93
CA VAL A 127 -1.12 -3.37 -10.00
C VAL A 127 -2.38 -2.92 -10.74
N ASN A 128 -3.37 -2.40 -10.01
CA ASN A 128 -4.64 -2.00 -10.60
C ASN A 128 -4.50 -0.74 -11.50
N PHE A 129 -3.57 0.15 -11.17
CA PHE A 129 -3.22 1.30 -12.01
C PHE A 129 -2.64 0.85 -13.36
N GLU A 130 -1.66 -0.04 -13.32
CA GLU A 130 -1.03 -0.59 -14.52
C GLU A 130 -2.04 -1.37 -15.37
N LEU A 131 -2.92 -2.15 -14.73
CA LEU A 131 -3.96 -2.91 -15.40
C LEU A 131 -4.97 -2.00 -16.12
N ALA A 132 -5.47 -0.96 -15.45
CA ALA A 132 -6.41 -0.01 -16.03
C ALA A 132 -5.77 0.82 -17.15
N THR A 133 -4.52 1.24 -16.98
CA THR A 133 -3.74 1.97 -17.99
C THR A 133 -3.50 1.09 -19.22
N ALA A 134 -3.14 -0.18 -19.04
CA ALA A 134 -2.97 -1.14 -20.13
C ALA A 134 -4.27 -1.35 -20.93
N LEU A 135 -5.43 -1.24 -20.28
CA LEU A 135 -6.74 -1.29 -20.91
C LEU A 135 -7.14 0.02 -21.58
N GLY A 136 -6.30 1.06 -21.53
CA GLY A 136 -6.50 2.32 -22.22
C GLY A 136 -7.26 3.38 -21.45
N CYS A 137 -7.49 3.20 -20.15
CA CYS A 137 -8.06 4.27 -19.31
C CYS A 137 -7.11 5.47 -19.22
N THR A 138 -7.66 6.67 -19.23
CA THR A 138 -6.87 7.89 -19.03
C THR A 138 -6.38 7.96 -17.58
N PRO A 139 -5.08 8.19 -17.31
CA PRO A 139 -4.53 8.20 -15.97
C PRO A 139 -5.26 9.15 -15.01
N GLU A 140 -5.68 10.31 -15.50
CA GLU A 140 -6.37 11.36 -14.73
C GLU A 140 -7.79 10.96 -14.31
N SER A 141 -8.40 9.97 -14.99
CA SER A 141 -9.72 9.45 -14.64
C SER A 141 -9.68 8.36 -13.58
N LEU A 142 -8.48 7.80 -13.31
CA LEU A 142 -8.33 6.64 -12.45
C LEU A 142 -8.60 6.97 -10.99
N LYS A 143 -9.44 6.14 -10.36
CA LYS A 143 -9.79 6.22 -8.93
C LYS A 143 -9.86 4.83 -8.33
N ILE A 144 -9.54 4.72 -7.06
CA ILE A 144 -9.73 3.47 -6.30
C ILE A 144 -11.22 3.06 -6.37
N LEU A 145 -11.48 1.81 -6.69
CA LEU A 145 -12.84 1.29 -6.81
C LEU A 145 -13.51 1.18 -5.45
N ARG A 146 -12.83 0.61 -4.46
CA ARG A 146 -13.26 0.56 -3.05
C ARG A 146 -12.19 1.18 -2.16
N PRO A 147 -12.28 2.49 -1.83
CA PRO A 147 -11.40 3.13 -0.87
C PRO A 147 -11.44 2.45 0.50
N LYS A 148 -10.29 2.39 1.17
CA LYS A 148 -10.15 1.76 2.50
C LYS A 148 -10.70 2.68 3.58
N SER A 149 -11.58 2.16 4.43
CA SER A 149 -12.05 2.83 5.65
C SER A 149 -11.10 2.60 6.81
N GLU A 150 -11.21 3.43 7.86
CA GLU A 150 -10.43 3.30 9.10
C GLU A 150 -8.90 3.40 8.90
N SER A 151 -8.46 3.99 7.81
CA SER A 151 -7.05 4.22 7.48
C SER A 151 -6.56 5.61 7.85
N LEU A 152 -7.46 6.50 8.25
CA LEU A 152 -7.16 7.89 8.58
C LEU A 152 -7.43 8.19 10.06
N HIS A 153 -6.54 9.00 10.65
CA HIS A 153 -6.66 9.53 11.99
C HIS A 153 -6.59 11.06 11.98
N GLN A 154 -7.24 11.69 12.94
CA GLN A 154 -6.94 13.06 13.34
C GLN A 154 -5.97 13.01 14.51
N VAL A 155 -4.81 13.64 14.36
CA VAL A 155 -3.86 13.87 15.45
C VAL A 155 -4.03 15.30 15.94
N THR A 156 -4.24 15.44 17.25
CA THR A 156 -4.34 16.72 17.94
C THR A 156 -3.17 16.85 18.90
N VAL A 157 -2.47 17.98 18.86
CA VAL A 157 -1.36 18.32 19.76
C VAL A 157 -1.63 19.70 20.36
N TYR A 158 -1.30 19.86 21.63
CA TYR A 158 -1.36 21.14 22.34
C TYR A 158 0.06 21.56 22.70
N CYS A 159 0.44 22.80 22.39
CA CYS A 159 1.77 23.32 22.72
C CYS A 159 1.72 24.81 23.02
N PRO A 160 2.68 25.35 23.78
CA PRO A 160 2.82 26.79 23.94
C PRO A 160 2.87 27.48 22.58
N SER A 161 2.11 28.56 22.40
CA SER A 161 1.92 29.20 21.10
C SER A 161 3.23 29.62 20.40
N ALA A 162 4.28 29.91 21.17
CA ALA A 162 5.61 30.22 20.66
C ALA A 162 6.29 29.03 19.95
N TYR A 163 5.85 27.79 20.19
CA TYR A 163 6.41 26.57 19.63
C TYR A 163 5.53 25.97 18.52
N ALA A 164 4.34 26.52 18.28
CA ALA A 164 3.35 25.94 17.40
C ALA A 164 3.89 25.69 15.96
N ASP A 165 4.61 26.63 15.37
CA ASP A 165 5.18 26.50 14.04
C ASP A 165 6.21 25.36 13.97
N LYS A 166 7.09 25.26 14.97
CA LYS A 166 8.12 24.24 15.04
C LYS A 166 7.53 22.83 15.21
N VAL A 167 6.52 22.70 16.08
CA VAL A 167 5.82 21.42 16.32
C VAL A 167 5.07 21.02 15.06
N ARG A 168 4.31 21.93 14.45
CA ARG A 168 3.57 21.66 13.22
C ARG A 168 4.47 21.24 12.06
N ASP A 169 5.60 21.93 11.88
CA ASP A 169 6.57 21.60 10.83
C ASP A 169 7.16 20.20 11.02
N ALA A 170 7.47 19.80 12.25
CA ALA A 170 7.94 18.45 12.55
C ALA A 170 6.88 17.39 12.21
N MET A 171 5.59 17.67 12.50
CA MET A 171 4.49 16.78 12.14
C MET A 171 4.32 16.64 10.62
N PHE A 172 4.45 17.75 9.87
CA PHE A 172 4.41 17.71 8.40
C PHE A 172 5.58 16.91 7.80
N GLN A 173 6.78 17.08 8.33
CA GLN A 173 7.96 16.31 7.89
C GLN A 173 7.80 14.81 8.16
N ALA A 174 7.02 14.43 9.17
CA ALA A 174 6.69 13.05 9.48
C ALA A 174 5.53 12.49 8.64
N GLY A 175 4.99 13.26 7.68
CA GLY A 175 3.98 12.81 6.73
C GLY A 175 2.54 13.15 7.10
N ALA A 176 2.31 14.10 8.03
CA ALA A 176 0.97 14.57 8.37
C ALA A 176 0.49 15.69 7.41
N GLY A 177 -0.83 15.91 7.35
CA GLY A 177 -1.43 17.09 6.75
C GLY A 177 -1.64 17.04 5.23
N SER A 178 -1.77 15.88 4.62
CA SER A 178 -2.15 15.73 3.21
C SER A 178 -3.66 15.55 3.08
N ILE A 179 -4.32 16.35 2.25
CA ILE A 179 -5.75 16.28 1.94
C ILE A 179 -5.93 16.47 0.42
N GLY A 180 -6.19 15.40 -0.32
CA GLY A 180 -6.24 15.45 -1.78
C GLY A 180 -4.91 15.98 -2.35
N ASP A 181 -4.98 16.99 -3.20
CA ASP A 181 -3.81 17.64 -3.82
C ASP A 181 -3.15 18.72 -2.94
N TYR A 182 -3.61 18.87 -1.69
CA TYR A 182 -3.04 19.84 -0.77
C TYR A 182 -2.15 19.16 0.26
N ASP A 183 -0.98 19.72 0.49
CA ASP A 183 -0.05 19.34 1.55
C ASP A 183 -0.04 20.39 2.69
N ARG A 184 0.57 20.02 3.82
CA ARG A 184 0.74 20.90 4.99
C ARG A 184 -0.58 21.48 5.52
N CYS A 185 -1.67 20.73 5.39
CA CYS A 185 -2.97 21.12 5.92
C CYS A 185 -3.02 20.94 7.43
N SER A 186 -3.40 21.96 8.15
CA SER A 186 -3.67 21.91 9.60
C SER A 186 -4.75 22.91 9.98
N PHE A 187 -5.44 22.64 11.07
CA PHE A 187 -6.29 23.61 11.72
C PHE A 187 -5.68 23.97 13.07
N ASN A 188 -5.52 25.28 13.32
CA ASN A 188 -4.86 25.76 14.51
C ASN A 188 -5.81 26.68 15.29
N LEU A 189 -5.90 26.48 16.61
CA LEU A 189 -6.76 27.24 17.48
C LEU A 189 -5.97 27.69 18.71
N VAL A 190 -5.89 28.99 18.92
CA VAL A 190 -5.26 29.57 20.11
C VAL A 190 -6.25 29.52 21.27
N GLY A 191 -5.79 29.01 22.38
CA GLY A 191 -6.55 28.86 23.62
C GLY A 191 -5.68 29.00 24.85
N GLU A 192 -6.21 28.51 25.95
CA GLU A 192 -5.55 28.51 27.26
C GLU A 192 -5.46 27.07 27.76
N GLY A 193 -4.23 26.58 27.96
CA GLY A 193 -3.95 25.31 28.60
C GLY A 193 -3.80 25.49 30.09
N THR A 194 -4.38 24.61 30.89
CA THR A 194 -4.26 24.64 32.37
C THR A 194 -3.71 23.32 32.88
N PHE A 195 -2.77 23.38 33.81
CA PHE A 195 -2.17 22.20 34.44
C PHE A 195 -1.60 22.51 35.80
N ARG A 196 -1.34 21.46 36.59
CA ARG A 196 -0.64 21.55 37.88
C ARG A 196 0.53 20.57 37.88
N PRO A 197 1.78 21.04 37.88
CA PRO A 197 2.94 20.16 37.96
C PRO A 197 2.95 19.37 39.27
N GLY A 198 3.16 18.04 39.18
CA GLY A 198 3.31 17.15 40.35
C GLY A 198 4.65 17.31 41.06
N SER A 199 4.83 16.63 42.21
CA SER A 199 6.08 16.67 42.99
C SER A 199 7.30 16.15 42.22
N ASP A 200 7.09 15.17 41.33
CA ASP A 200 8.16 14.45 40.65
C ASP A 200 8.41 14.98 39.21
N SER A 201 7.56 15.92 38.74
CA SER A 201 7.71 16.52 37.40
C SER A 201 8.87 17.52 37.34
N MET A 202 9.38 17.77 36.13
CA MET A 202 10.35 18.83 35.86
C MET A 202 9.73 19.82 34.83
N PRO A 203 8.78 20.67 35.29
CA PRO A 203 8.00 21.46 34.38
C PRO A 203 8.88 22.49 33.64
N PHE A 204 8.66 22.61 32.32
CA PHE A 204 9.26 23.67 31.50
C PHE A 204 8.78 25.05 31.94
N ILE A 205 7.51 25.17 32.39
CA ILE A 205 6.87 26.37 32.88
C ILE A 205 5.94 26.02 34.03
N GLY A 206 5.67 26.96 34.94
CA GLY A 206 4.85 26.75 36.13
C GLY A 206 5.64 26.22 37.34
N GLU A 207 5.02 26.23 38.52
CA GLU A 207 5.62 25.79 39.79
C GLU A 207 4.92 24.54 40.32
N LYS A 208 5.69 23.62 40.92
CA LYS A 208 5.18 22.36 41.46
C LYS A 208 4.08 22.63 42.53
N GLY A 209 2.96 21.91 42.36
CA GLY A 209 1.82 21.99 43.27
C GLY A 209 0.93 23.22 43.11
N GLN A 210 1.22 24.12 42.19
CA GLN A 210 0.41 25.30 41.86
C GLN A 210 -0.30 25.13 40.54
N ASP A 211 -1.54 25.65 40.43
CA ASP A 211 -2.26 25.73 39.18
C ASP A 211 -1.60 26.77 38.25
N HIS A 212 -1.34 26.39 37.04
CA HIS A 212 -0.75 27.25 36.02
C HIS A 212 -1.66 27.31 34.80
N SER A 213 -1.68 28.47 34.14
CA SER A 213 -2.40 28.73 32.90
C SER A 213 -1.42 29.29 31.88
N GLU A 214 -1.40 28.71 30.67
CA GLU A 214 -0.49 29.08 29.59
C GLU A 214 -1.25 29.29 28.28
N PRO A 215 -0.91 30.34 27.50
CA PRO A 215 -1.39 30.47 26.13
C PRO A 215 -0.89 29.31 25.25
N GLU A 216 -1.79 28.45 24.81
CA GLU A 216 -1.47 27.29 23.98
C GLU A 216 -2.17 27.34 22.64
N THR A 217 -1.55 26.71 21.66
CA THR A 217 -2.14 26.43 20.35
C THR A 217 -2.48 24.96 20.25
N LYS A 218 -3.75 24.68 19.97
CA LYS A 218 -4.24 23.37 19.55
C LYS A 218 -3.95 23.23 18.06
N ILE A 219 -3.22 22.20 17.67
CA ILE A 219 -2.88 21.84 16.28
C ILE A 219 -3.61 20.56 15.92
N GLU A 220 -4.41 20.58 14.88
CA GLU A 220 -5.15 19.40 14.36
C GLU A 220 -4.74 19.12 12.93
N LEU A 221 -4.40 17.86 12.63
CA LEU A 221 -3.98 17.41 11.29
C LEU A 221 -4.57 16.06 10.94
N LEU A 222 -4.81 15.86 9.65
CA LEU A 222 -5.11 14.54 9.10
C LEU A 222 -3.80 13.74 8.97
N VAL A 223 -3.86 12.47 9.35
CA VAL A 223 -2.70 11.57 9.33
C VAL A 223 -3.15 10.18 8.89
N GLU A 224 -2.41 9.53 8.00
CA GLU A 224 -2.60 8.10 7.78
C GLU A 224 -2.35 7.33 9.09
N LYS A 225 -3.25 6.41 9.44
CA LYS A 225 -3.20 5.63 10.68
C LYS A 225 -1.81 5.03 10.96
N ARG A 226 -1.14 4.52 9.92
CA ARG A 226 0.22 3.93 10.01
C ARG A 226 1.29 4.92 10.44
N LEU A 227 1.10 6.22 10.16
CA LEU A 227 2.05 7.29 10.48
C LEU A 227 1.76 7.97 11.82
N SER A 228 0.62 7.68 12.47
CA SER A 228 0.19 8.41 13.67
C SER A 228 1.25 8.40 14.77
N ARG A 229 1.93 7.25 14.98
CA ARG A 229 2.97 7.13 15.99
C ARG A 229 4.21 7.97 15.66
N SER A 230 4.71 7.87 14.44
CA SER A 230 5.89 8.63 14.00
C SER A 230 5.63 10.14 14.00
N VAL A 231 4.41 10.56 13.65
CA VAL A 231 3.99 11.97 13.71
C VAL A 231 3.96 12.49 15.14
N VAL A 232 3.41 11.72 16.08
CA VAL A 232 3.42 12.07 17.51
C VAL A 232 4.84 12.12 18.07
N GLU A 233 5.68 11.14 17.74
CA GLU A 233 7.09 11.11 18.15
C GLU A 233 7.87 12.31 17.59
N ALA A 234 7.63 12.69 16.33
CA ALA A 234 8.25 13.87 15.72
C ALA A 234 7.82 15.17 16.44
N ALA A 235 6.54 15.30 16.79
CA ALA A 235 6.05 16.43 17.58
C ALA A 235 6.70 16.47 18.96
N ALA A 236 6.73 15.34 19.68
CA ALA A 236 7.30 15.24 21.02
C ALA A 236 8.80 15.60 21.07
N ASN A 237 9.58 15.22 20.07
CA ASN A 237 11.02 15.53 19.97
C ASN A 237 11.34 17.03 19.92
N VAL A 238 10.40 17.86 19.52
CA VAL A 238 10.57 19.33 19.41
C VAL A 238 9.71 20.11 20.37
N HIS A 239 8.82 19.42 21.10
CA HIS A 239 7.93 20.00 22.09
C HIS A 239 8.71 20.43 23.33
N PRO A 240 8.41 21.61 23.95
CA PRO A 240 9.15 22.09 25.12
C PRO A 240 8.80 21.35 26.41
N TYR A 241 7.59 20.74 26.51
CA TYR A 241 7.16 20.03 27.72
C TYR A 241 7.74 18.62 27.78
N GLU A 242 8.05 18.16 28.98
CA GLU A 242 8.47 16.78 29.24
C GLU A 242 7.37 15.76 28.89
N GLU A 243 6.12 16.13 29.10
CA GLU A 243 4.94 15.37 28.73
C GLU A 243 4.03 16.22 27.83
N MET A 244 4.00 15.87 26.55
CA MET A 244 3.17 16.54 25.55
C MET A 244 1.73 16.04 25.61
N ALA A 245 0.76 16.95 25.73
CA ALA A 245 -0.66 16.60 25.58
C ALA A 245 -1.00 16.37 24.10
N TYR A 246 -1.52 15.18 23.77
CA TYR A 246 -1.98 14.85 22.43
C TYR A 246 -3.13 13.85 22.44
N PHE A 247 -3.88 13.82 21.35
CA PHE A 247 -4.95 12.84 21.14
C PHE A 247 -4.89 12.29 19.73
N ILE A 248 -5.23 11.01 19.56
CA ILE A 248 -5.38 10.34 18.26
C ILE A 248 -6.83 9.87 18.17
N SER A 249 -7.58 10.40 17.21
CA SER A 249 -8.97 10.04 16.96
C SER A 249 -9.08 9.32 15.62
N PRO A 250 -9.60 8.08 15.57
CA PRO A 250 -9.91 7.43 14.30
C PRO A 250 -11.00 8.19 13.57
N LEU A 251 -10.91 8.24 12.23
CA LEU A 251 -11.87 8.89 11.36
C LEU A 251 -12.61 7.86 10.51
N GLU A 252 -13.88 8.12 10.27
CA GLU A 252 -14.71 7.34 9.33
C GLU A 252 -14.45 7.72 7.86
N ASN A 253 -13.67 8.77 7.64
CA ASN A 253 -13.27 9.21 6.30
C ASN A 253 -12.55 8.08 5.57
N LYS A 254 -12.86 7.94 4.29
CA LYS A 254 -12.16 6.99 3.41
C LYS A 254 -10.90 7.61 2.87
N ASP A 255 -9.86 6.80 2.77
CA ASP A 255 -8.64 7.17 2.08
C ASP A 255 -8.79 6.86 0.58
N GLU A 256 -8.89 7.89 -0.24
CA GLU A 256 -9.09 7.75 -1.68
C GLU A 256 -7.83 7.27 -2.42
N ASN A 257 -6.68 7.21 -1.74
CA ASN A 257 -5.40 6.75 -2.31
C ASN A 257 -5.08 5.28 -1.97
N ILE A 258 -5.84 4.67 -1.06
CA ILE A 258 -5.61 3.30 -0.59
C ILE A 258 -6.91 2.51 -0.68
N GLY A 259 -6.86 1.33 -1.30
CA GLY A 259 -8.03 0.46 -1.38
C GLY A 259 -7.93 -0.54 -2.53
N ALA A 260 -8.99 -1.29 -2.73
CA ALA A 260 -9.03 -2.40 -3.66
C ALA A 260 -9.63 -2.03 -5.01
N GLY A 261 -9.01 -2.53 -6.08
CA GLY A 261 -9.43 -2.31 -7.45
C GLY A 261 -9.33 -0.86 -7.92
N MET A 262 -9.59 -0.63 -9.19
CA MET A 262 -9.57 0.70 -9.81
C MET A 262 -10.71 0.87 -10.79
N ILE A 263 -11.17 2.08 -10.98
CA ILE A 263 -12.14 2.47 -12.00
C ILE A 263 -11.62 3.67 -12.76
N GLY A 264 -11.84 3.69 -14.07
CA GLY A 264 -11.40 4.77 -14.94
C GLY A 264 -12.20 4.84 -16.23
N GLU A 265 -11.93 5.84 -17.03
CA GLU A 265 -12.64 6.12 -18.28
C GLU A 265 -11.71 5.97 -19.48
N LEU A 266 -12.24 5.41 -20.56
CA LEU A 266 -11.59 5.43 -21.87
C LEU A 266 -11.65 6.83 -22.46
N PRO A 267 -10.63 7.29 -23.20
CA PRO A 267 -10.63 8.60 -23.87
C PRO A 267 -11.74 8.73 -24.93
N GLN A 268 -12.19 7.59 -25.48
CA GLN A 268 -13.31 7.49 -26.40
C GLN A 268 -14.03 6.15 -26.14
N PRO A 269 -15.37 6.11 -26.19
CA PRO A 269 -16.11 4.86 -26.08
C PRO A 269 -15.71 3.86 -27.19
N MET A 270 -15.63 2.59 -26.85
CA MET A 270 -15.42 1.48 -27.78
C MET A 270 -16.69 0.65 -27.91
N THR A 271 -16.94 0.01 -29.06
CA THR A 271 -17.96 -1.05 -29.09
C THR A 271 -17.52 -2.21 -28.24
N TRP A 272 -18.48 -3.02 -27.77
CA TRP A 272 -18.20 -4.18 -26.93
C TRP A 272 -17.17 -5.14 -27.58
N GLU A 273 -17.34 -5.44 -28.87
CA GLU A 273 -16.44 -6.33 -29.60
C GLU A 273 -15.01 -5.75 -29.71
N ALA A 274 -14.92 -4.45 -30.02
CA ALA A 274 -13.62 -3.76 -30.09
C ALA A 274 -12.92 -3.74 -28.73
N PHE A 275 -13.67 -3.54 -27.64
CA PHE A 275 -13.10 -3.59 -26.30
C PHE A 275 -12.60 -5.00 -25.93
N LEU A 276 -13.36 -6.07 -26.23
CA LEU A 276 -12.91 -7.45 -25.99
C LEU A 276 -11.60 -7.78 -26.72
N ASP A 277 -11.50 -7.38 -27.99
CA ASP A 277 -10.29 -7.59 -28.77
C ASP A 277 -9.12 -6.74 -28.23
N HIS A 278 -9.39 -5.48 -27.87
CA HIS A 278 -8.40 -4.62 -27.23
C HIS A 278 -7.90 -5.22 -25.91
N ALA A 279 -8.78 -5.65 -25.02
CA ALA A 279 -8.42 -6.26 -23.73
C ALA A 279 -7.59 -7.53 -23.91
N LYS A 280 -7.94 -8.40 -24.87
CA LYS A 280 -7.15 -9.57 -25.20
C LYS A 280 -5.72 -9.22 -25.63
N HIS A 281 -5.57 -8.24 -26.51
CA HIS A 281 -4.26 -7.82 -26.98
C HIS A 281 -3.43 -7.14 -25.89
N ALA A 282 -4.03 -6.18 -25.19
CA ALA A 282 -3.37 -5.41 -24.14
C ALA A 282 -2.87 -6.30 -22.99
N LEU A 283 -3.66 -7.29 -22.59
CA LEU A 283 -3.36 -8.20 -21.51
C LEU A 283 -2.74 -9.53 -21.97
N LYS A 284 -2.46 -9.69 -23.28
CA LYS A 284 -1.92 -10.93 -23.88
C LYS A 284 -2.73 -12.17 -23.47
N ALA A 285 -4.05 -12.01 -23.33
CA ALA A 285 -4.93 -13.07 -22.91
C ALA A 285 -5.36 -13.96 -24.08
N THR A 286 -5.19 -15.27 -23.96
CA THR A 286 -5.63 -16.22 -25.00
C THR A 286 -7.13 -16.45 -24.96
N HIS A 287 -7.74 -16.40 -23.78
CA HIS A 287 -9.16 -16.66 -23.55
C HIS A 287 -9.75 -15.63 -22.60
N VAL A 288 -10.95 -15.14 -22.91
CA VAL A 288 -11.75 -14.29 -22.05
C VAL A 288 -13.12 -14.94 -21.87
N LYS A 289 -13.58 -15.03 -20.63
CA LYS A 289 -14.97 -15.39 -20.30
C LYS A 289 -15.71 -14.12 -19.93
N HIS A 290 -16.92 -13.94 -20.39
CA HIS A 290 -17.72 -12.74 -20.12
C HIS A 290 -19.19 -13.07 -19.98
N THR A 291 -19.95 -12.21 -19.33
CA THR A 291 -21.41 -12.14 -19.38
C THR A 291 -21.85 -11.48 -20.67
N ASN A 292 -23.16 -11.51 -20.98
CA ASN A 292 -23.69 -10.75 -22.09
C ASN A 292 -23.52 -9.24 -21.81
N PRO A 293 -23.17 -8.42 -22.83
CA PRO A 293 -23.08 -6.98 -22.65
C PRO A 293 -24.46 -6.39 -22.38
N VAL A 294 -24.53 -5.38 -21.53
CA VAL A 294 -25.74 -4.59 -21.26
C VAL A 294 -25.75 -3.27 -22.02
N SER A 295 -24.62 -2.89 -22.59
CA SER A 295 -24.44 -1.71 -23.43
C SER A 295 -23.70 -2.08 -24.71
N GLU A 296 -24.03 -1.39 -25.81
CA GLU A 296 -23.30 -1.50 -27.08
C GLU A 296 -21.89 -0.89 -26.97
N PHE A 297 -21.71 0.08 -26.08
CA PHE A 297 -20.45 0.81 -25.91
C PHE A 297 -19.88 0.64 -24.51
N VAL A 298 -18.57 0.63 -24.42
CA VAL A 298 -17.76 0.62 -23.19
C VAL A 298 -17.03 1.94 -23.06
N SER A 299 -17.24 2.64 -21.96
CA SER A 299 -16.58 3.91 -21.62
C SER A 299 -15.91 3.84 -20.27
N THR A 300 -16.57 3.24 -19.27
CA THR A 300 -16.11 3.16 -17.88
C THR A 300 -15.70 1.73 -17.55
N ILE A 301 -14.47 1.56 -17.15
CA ILE A 301 -13.88 0.26 -16.85
C ILE A 301 -13.50 0.20 -15.39
N ALA A 302 -13.96 -0.83 -14.69
CA ALA A 302 -13.47 -1.20 -13.38
C ALA A 302 -12.57 -2.44 -13.48
N VAL A 303 -11.50 -2.49 -12.70
CA VAL A 303 -10.53 -3.59 -12.70
C VAL A 303 -10.17 -4.01 -11.28
N CYS A 304 -9.82 -5.28 -11.14
CA CYS A 304 -9.11 -5.78 -9.96
C CYS A 304 -8.17 -6.91 -10.41
N GLY A 305 -6.88 -6.74 -10.17
CA GLY A 305 -5.89 -7.81 -10.35
C GLY A 305 -6.21 -9.02 -9.48
N GLY A 306 -5.84 -10.23 -9.94
CA GLY A 306 -6.08 -11.45 -9.19
C GLY A 306 -7.57 -11.75 -8.95
N SER A 307 -7.92 -12.12 -7.73
CA SER A 307 -9.28 -12.53 -7.33
C SER A 307 -10.11 -11.34 -6.87
N GLY A 308 -10.77 -10.68 -7.80
CA GLY A 308 -11.51 -9.42 -7.57
C GLY A 308 -13.03 -9.56 -7.48
N SER A 309 -13.61 -10.74 -7.50
CA SER A 309 -15.07 -10.92 -7.54
C SER A 309 -15.82 -10.22 -6.40
N PHE A 310 -15.18 -10.04 -5.26
CA PHE A 310 -15.72 -9.32 -4.10
C PHE A 310 -16.01 -7.83 -4.36
N LEU A 311 -15.46 -7.25 -5.45
CA LEU A 311 -15.66 -5.86 -5.86
C LEU A 311 -16.78 -5.68 -6.89
N LEU A 312 -17.42 -6.76 -7.34
CA LEU A 312 -18.46 -6.68 -8.36
C LEU A 312 -19.58 -5.69 -8.01
N ARG A 313 -20.02 -5.68 -6.75
CA ARG A 313 -21.05 -4.76 -6.27
C ARG A 313 -20.61 -3.30 -6.29
N ASP A 314 -19.32 -3.03 -6.03
CA ASP A 314 -18.76 -1.66 -6.10
C ASP A 314 -18.69 -1.19 -7.55
N ALA A 315 -18.27 -2.07 -8.48
CA ALA A 315 -18.25 -1.76 -9.91
C ALA A 315 -19.66 -1.44 -10.44
N ILE A 316 -20.65 -2.25 -10.08
CA ILE A 316 -22.06 -2.00 -10.43
C ILE A 316 -22.55 -0.68 -9.80
N GLY A 317 -22.26 -0.46 -8.51
CA GLY A 317 -22.65 0.75 -7.78
C GLY A 317 -22.06 2.03 -8.37
N LYS A 318 -20.85 1.95 -8.93
CA LYS A 318 -20.17 3.05 -9.65
C LYS A 318 -20.50 3.09 -11.14
N LYS A 319 -21.44 2.25 -11.62
CA LYS A 319 -21.92 2.18 -13.02
C LYS A 319 -20.80 1.92 -14.03
N ALA A 320 -19.85 1.05 -13.70
CA ALA A 320 -18.88 0.58 -14.66
C ALA A 320 -19.57 -0.23 -15.77
N ASP A 321 -19.23 0.04 -17.03
CA ASP A 321 -19.75 -0.72 -18.18
C ASP A 321 -19.13 -2.13 -18.20
N VAL A 322 -17.90 -2.26 -17.70
CA VAL A 322 -17.16 -3.52 -17.61
C VAL A 322 -16.45 -3.60 -16.26
N PHE A 323 -16.51 -4.78 -15.64
CA PHE A 323 -15.63 -5.14 -14.53
C PHE A 323 -14.74 -6.31 -14.93
N LEU A 324 -13.41 -6.12 -14.88
CA LEU A 324 -12.42 -7.12 -15.29
C LEU A 324 -11.60 -7.60 -14.09
N SER A 325 -11.49 -8.94 -13.96
CA SER A 325 -10.65 -9.60 -12.96
C SER A 325 -10.26 -10.99 -13.46
N SER A 326 -9.21 -11.61 -12.90
CA SER A 326 -8.77 -12.92 -13.37
C SER A 326 -9.57 -14.09 -12.80
N ASP A 327 -10.05 -13.98 -11.58
CA ASP A 327 -10.70 -15.08 -10.88
C ASP A 327 -12.15 -14.77 -10.54
N PHE A 328 -13.04 -15.42 -11.31
CA PHE A 328 -14.46 -15.48 -11.01
C PHE A 328 -14.91 -16.94 -10.87
N LYS A 329 -15.63 -17.26 -9.82
CA LYS A 329 -16.30 -18.54 -9.67
C LYS A 329 -17.53 -18.62 -10.56
N TYR A 330 -17.93 -19.83 -10.91
CA TYR A 330 -19.07 -20.08 -11.79
C TYR A 330 -20.34 -19.30 -11.38
N HIS A 331 -20.65 -19.27 -10.10
CA HIS A 331 -21.86 -18.59 -9.59
C HIS A 331 -21.80 -17.08 -9.69
N GLU A 332 -20.61 -16.48 -9.62
CA GLU A 332 -20.41 -15.04 -9.63
C GLU A 332 -20.72 -14.41 -11.00
N PHE A 333 -20.70 -15.21 -12.07
CA PHE A 333 -21.15 -14.77 -13.39
C PHE A 333 -22.65 -14.46 -13.42
N PHE A 334 -23.47 -15.17 -12.64
CA PHE A 334 -24.91 -14.89 -12.53
C PHE A 334 -25.17 -13.58 -11.78
N ASP A 335 -24.33 -13.21 -10.83
CA ASP A 335 -24.47 -11.95 -10.11
C ASP A 335 -24.19 -10.75 -11.00
N ALA A 336 -23.40 -10.91 -12.06
CA ALA A 336 -23.06 -9.89 -13.05
C ALA A 336 -24.00 -9.88 -14.28
N ASP A 337 -24.82 -10.90 -14.46
CA ASP A 337 -25.69 -11.01 -15.64
C ASP A 337 -26.74 -9.91 -15.67
N GLY A 338 -26.83 -9.20 -16.79
CA GLY A 338 -27.74 -8.07 -16.96
C GLY A 338 -27.36 -6.79 -16.21
N LYS A 339 -26.10 -6.66 -15.79
CA LYS A 339 -25.62 -5.49 -15.04
C LYS A 339 -24.36 -4.92 -15.61
#